data_ede62f0be5983b7c7673d679599a1fa3
#
_entry.id   ede62f0be5983b7c7673d679599a1fa3
#
_cell.length_a   1.000
_cell.length_b   1.000
_cell.length_c   1.000
_cell.angle_alpha   90.00
_cell.angle_beta   90.00
_cell.angle_gamma   90.00
#
_symmetry.space_group_name_H-M   'P 1'
#
loop_
_entity.id
_entity.type
_entity.pdbx_description
1 polymer ?
#
loop_
_entity_poly.entity_id
_entity_poly.type
_entity_poly.pdbx_seq_one_letter_code
_entity_poly.pdbx_strand_id
1 'polypeptide(L)'
;MGGSELEELKKYITNIPDFPAKGIIFRDVTSLLQSGEGFSAAVDEMLKQLDDIEFDAVLGLEARGFLFGAPVAYAKKKSFVPVRKKGKLPRATVSAEYELEYGKAEVEIHTDSLKKGDKVVIIDDLIATGGTLEAAAKLVEQLGAEVVRIVCLIELTDLKGREKLKKYDVRSIVNYEGK
;
A
#
# COMPACT_ATOMS: atom_id res chain seq x y z
N MET A 1 3.88 21.42 2.06
CA MET A 1 3.15 21.17 3.31
C MET A 1 4.13 20.81 4.40
N GLY A 2 4.03 21.47 5.55
CA GLY A 2 4.87 21.15 6.69
C GLY A 2 4.43 19.85 7.37
N GLY A 3 5.33 19.20 8.12
CA GLY A 3 5.05 17.96 8.85
C GLY A 3 3.83 18.03 9.78
N SER A 4 3.41 19.24 10.21
CA SER A 4 2.23 19.44 11.05
C SER A 4 0.91 19.14 10.35
N GLU A 5 0.80 19.40 9.04
CA GLU A 5 -0.45 19.15 8.29
C GLU A 5 -0.66 17.67 7.99
N LEU A 6 0.42 16.94 7.73
CA LEU A 6 0.35 15.48 7.55
C LEU A 6 -0.04 14.79 8.86
N GLU A 7 0.53 15.24 9.97
CA GLU A 7 0.20 14.70 11.30
C GLU A 7 -1.26 14.98 11.70
N GLU A 8 -1.89 16.03 11.17
CA GLU A 8 -3.31 16.29 11.40
C GLU A 8 -4.23 15.19 10.87
N LEU A 9 -3.80 14.41 9.88
CA LEU A 9 -4.58 13.27 9.40
C LEU A 9 -4.79 12.21 10.47
N LYS A 10 -3.92 12.15 11.47
CA LYS A 10 -4.05 11.20 12.60
C LYS A 10 -5.32 11.40 13.39
N LYS A 11 -5.91 12.59 13.41
CA LYS A 11 -7.19 12.85 14.10
C LYS A 11 -8.35 12.05 13.54
N TYR A 12 -8.26 11.62 12.28
CA TYR A 12 -9.27 10.80 11.63
C TYR A 12 -9.05 9.30 11.82
N ILE A 13 -7.87 8.89 12.29
CA ILE A 13 -7.49 7.49 12.44
C ILE A 13 -7.66 7.08 13.90
N THR A 14 -8.60 6.19 14.17
CA THR A 14 -8.88 5.74 15.55
C THR A 14 -7.83 4.72 16.00
N ASN A 15 -7.28 4.93 17.18
CA ASN A 15 -6.38 3.98 17.82
C ASN A 15 -7.20 3.04 18.70
N ILE A 16 -7.12 1.74 18.42
CA ILE A 16 -7.85 0.72 19.16
C ILE A 16 -6.83 -0.11 19.95
N PRO A 17 -6.72 0.11 21.28
CA PRO A 17 -5.78 -0.65 22.08
C PRO A 17 -6.21 -2.10 22.23
N ASP A 18 -5.24 -2.98 22.39
CA ASP A 18 -5.44 -4.42 22.61
C ASP A 18 -6.28 -5.11 21.52
N PHE A 19 -6.07 -4.72 20.27
CA PHE A 19 -6.73 -5.33 19.11
C PHE A 19 -5.70 -5.65 18.01
N PRO A 20 -5.75 -6.83 17.38
CA PRO A 20 -6.62 -7.99 17.70
C PRO A 20 -6.17 -8.77 18.93
N ALA A 21 -5.05 -8.38 19.55
CA ALA A 21 -4.48 -9.05 20.72
C ALA A 21 -3.94 -8.01 21.70
N LYS A 22 -3.81 -8.43 22.97
CA LYS A 22 -3.27 -7.57 24.04
C LYS A 22 -1.87 -7.04 23.66
N GLY A 23 -1.66 -5.75 23.90
CA GLY A 23 -0.39 -5.08 23.62
C GLY A 23 -0.25 -4.52 22.21
N ILE A 24 -1.21 -4.79 21.32
CA ILE A 24 -1.24 -4.26 19.97
C ILE A 24 -2.20 -3.07 19.89
N ILE A 25 -1.75 -1.97 19.30
CA ILE A 25 -2.62 -0.83 19.00
C ILE A 25 -2.95 -0.87 17.51
N PHE A 26 -4.22 -1.14 17.20
CA PHE A 26 -4.70 -1.16 15.83
C PHE A 26 -5.00 0.26 15.35
N ARG A 27 -4.44 0.64 14.20
CA ARG A 27 -4.67 1.96 13.58
C ARG A 27 -5.78 1.78 12.55
N ASP A 28 -6.99 2.21 12.91
CA ASP A 28 -8.17 1.96 12.10
C ASP A 28 -8.38 3.06 11.06
N VAL A 29 -8.12 2.71 9.78
CA VAL A 29 -8.35 3.63 8.66
C VAL A 29 -9.83 3.78 8.30
N THR A 30 -10.71 2.88 8.78
CA THR A 30 -12.13 2.97 8.44
C THR A 30 -12.77 4.22 9.03
N SER A 31 -12.31 4.70 10.17
CA SER A 31 -12.76 5.97 10.73
C SER A 31 -12.38 7.18 9.87
N LEU A 32 -11.20 7.11 9.24
CA LEU A 32 -10.80 8.13 8.25
C LEU A 32 -11.72 8.08 7.01
N LEU A 33 -12.07 6.89 6.54
CA LEU A 33 -12.96 6.71 5.39
C LEU A 33 -14.37 7.25 5.67
N GLN A 34 -14.81 7.25 6.93
CA GLN A 34 -16.10 7.78 7.35
C GLN A 34 -16.19 9.31 7.28
N SER A 35 -15.05 9.98 7.19
CA SER A 35 -14.97 11.42 7.01
C SER A 35 -14.62 11.73 5.55
N GLY A 36 -15.55 12.36 4.82
CA GLY A 36 -15.27 12.77 3.44
C GLY A 36 -14.07 13.72 3.35
N GLU A 37 -13.93 14.60 4.34
CA GLU A 37 -12.79 15.52 4.46
C GLU A 37 -11.49 14.76 4.72
N GLY A 38 -11.49 13.84 5.68
CA GLY A 38 -10.32 13.04 6.02
C GLY A 38 -9.89 12.12 4.88
N PHE A 39 -10.85 11.44 4.27
CA PHE A 39 -10.58 10.54 3.15
C PHE A 39 -10.00 11.30 1.95
N SER A 40 -10.63 12.40 1.54
CA SER A 40 -10.13 13.20 0.41
C SER A 40 -8.75 13.79 0.70
N ALA A 41 -8.53 14.30 1.91
CA ALA A 41 -7.22 14.83 2.30
C ALA A 41 -6.12 13.75 2.24
N ALA A 42 -6.41 12.53 2.69
CA ALA A 42 -5.47 11.41 2.62
C ALA A 42 -5.11 11.05 1.18
N VAL A 43 -6.10 10.92 0.31
CA VAL A 43 -5.88 10.62 -1.11
C VAL A 43 -5.10 11.75 -1.78
N ASP A 44 -5.43 13.00 -1.50
CA ASP A 44 -4.74 14.16 -2.07
C ASP A 44 -3.26 14.19 -1.66
N GLU A 45 -2.94 13.84 -0.42
CA GLU A 45 -1.55 13.74 0.02
C GLU A 45 -0.81 12.59 -0.68
N MET A 46 -1.47 11.46 -0.90
CA MET A 46 -0.88 10.37 -1.67
C MET A 46 -0.62 10.78 -3.11
N LEU A 47 -1.53 11.52 -3.72
CA LEU A 47 -1.37 12.06 -5.08
C LEU A 47 -0.17 13.00 -5.19
N LYS A 48 0.05 13.86 -4.19
CA LYS A 48 1.22 14.76 -4.16
C LYS A 48 2.54 13.99 -4.15
N GLN A 49 2.57 12.80 -3.56
CA GLN A 49 3.76 11.95 -3.56
C GLN A 49 4.07 11.36 -4.95
N LEU A 50 3.22 11.57 -5.92
CA LEU A 50 3.35 11.01 -7.27
C LEU A 50 3.52 12.09 -8.36
N ASP A 51 3.51 13.38 -8.00
CA ASP A 51 3.53 14.47 -8.98
C ASP A 51 4.87 14.61 -9.71
N ASP A 52 5.96 14.11 -9.12
CA ASP A 52 7.31 14.23 -9.65
C ASP A 52 7.79 13.02 -10.45
N ILE A 53 6.91 12.03 -10.69
CA ILE A 53 7.26 10.81 -11.42
C ILE A 53 6.26 10.49 -12.53
N GLU A 54 6.76 9.80 -13.55
CA GLU A 54 5.95 9.22 -14.61
C GLU A 54 5.69 7.74 -14.27
N PHE A 55 4.45 7.28 -14.48
CA PHE A 55 4.09 5.88 -14.28
C PHE A 55 2.89 5.49 -15.15
N ASP A 56 2.68 4.19 -15.32
CA ASP A 56 1.68 3.63 -16.22
C ASP A 56 0.51 2.97 -15.48
N ALA A 57 0.76 2.41 -14.31
CA ALA A 57 -0.23 1.62 -13.57
C ALA A 57 -0.07 1.79 -12.06
N VAL A 58 -1.19 1.63 -11.37
CA VAL A 58 -1.27 1.60 -9.91
C VAL A 58 -1.60 0.18 -9.47
N LEU A 59 -0.79 -0.37 -8.57
CA LEU A 59 -1.01 -1.67 -7.95
C LEU A 59 -1.54 -1.43 -6.53
N GLY A 60 -2.67 -2.05 -6.18
CA GLY A 60 -3.22 -1.94 -4.83
C GLY A 60 -3.41 -3.31 -4.20
N LEU A 61 -3.15 -3.43 -2.89
CA LEU A 61 -3.20 -4.69 -2.16
C LEU A 61 -4.54 -4.90 -1.47
N GLU A 62 -5.10 -6.11 -1.64
CA GLU A 62 -6.33 -6.55 -0.98
C GLU A 62 -6.19 -6.43 0.56
N ALA A 63 -7.17 -5.89 1.28
CA ALA A 63 -8.36 -5.26 0.71
C ALA A 63 -8.32 -3.73 0.90
N ARG A 64 -7.72 -3.24 1.99
CA ARG A 64 -7.73 -1.81 2.33
C ARG A 64 -6.88 -0.98 1.38
N GLY A 65 -5.86 -1.55 0.76
CA GLY A 65 -5.08 -0.88 -0.27
C GLY A 65 -5.90 -0.51 -1.51
N PHE A 66 -6.97 -1.24 -1.79
CA PHE A 66 -7.89 -0.91 -2.88
C PHE A 66 -8.59 0.43 -2.66
N LEU A 67 -8.89 0.75 -1.41
CA LEU A 67 -9.62 1.96 -1.03
C LEU A 67 -8.84 3.24 -1.34
N PHE A 68 -7.53 3.15 -1.37
CA PHE A 68 -6.62 4.25 -1.71
C PHE A 68 -6.07 4.12 -3.13
N GLY A 69 -5.74 2.91 -3.55
CA GLY A 69 -5.18 2.66 -4.87
C GLY A 69 -6.14 2.99 -6.00
N ALA A 70 -7.41 2.61 -5.88
CA ALA A 70 -8.41 2.91 -6.90
C ALA A 70 -8.67 4.42 -7.07
N PRO A 71 -8.85 5.20 -5.99
CA PRO A 71 -8.97 6.67 -6.13
C PRO A 71 -7.73 7.31 -6.76
N VAL A 72 -6.53 6.86 -6.39
CA VAL A 72 -5.27 7.37 -6.97
C VAL A 72 -5.21 7.08 -8.47
N ALA A 73 -5.50 5.86 -8.88
CA ALA A 73 -5.52 5.46 -10.29
C ALA A 73 -6.52 6.30 -11.09
N TYR A 74 -7.72 6.47 -10.54
CA TYR A 74 -8.76 7.29 -11.16
C TYR A 74 -8.30 8.74 -11.36
N ALA A 75 -7.76 9.36 -10.31
CA ALA A 75 -7.32 10.75 -10.36
C ALA A 75 -6.18 10.97 -11.36
N LYS A 76 -5.26 10.02 -11.47
CA LYS A 76 -4.12 10.07 -12.40
C LYS A 76 -4.45 9.51 -13.78
N LYS A 77 -5.65 8.99 -14.00
CA LYS A 77 -6.08 8.35 -15.26
C LYS A 77 -5.17 7.20 -15.67
N LYS A 78 -4.80 6.38 -14.70
CA LYS A 78 -3.97 5.20 -14.89
C LYS A 78 -4.76 3.93 -14.63
N SER A 79 -4.25 2.80 -15.10
CA SER A 79 -4.86 1.51 -14.80
C SER A 79 -4.68 1.15 -13.34
N PHE A 80 -5.61 0.34 -12.82
CA PHE A 80 -5.55 -0.21 -11.48
C PHE A 80 -5.41 -1.72 -11.57
N VAL A 81 -4.40 -2.27 -10.89
CA VAL A 81 -4.11 -3.69 -10.85
C VAL A 81 -4.31 -4.19 -9.42
N PRO A 82 -5.31 -5.04 -9.17
CA PRO A 82 -5.49 -5.60 -7.83
C PRO A 82 -4.50 -6.72 -7.56
N VAL A 83 -3.81 -6.63 -6.42
CA VAL A 83 -3.06 -7.74 -5.83
C VAL A 83 -4.01 -8.46 -4.89
N ARG A 84 -4.21 -9.75 -5.09
CA ARG A 84 -5.14 -10.54 -4.28
C ARG A 84 -4.47 -11.78 -3.72
N LYS A 85 -5.05 -12.31 -2.66
CA LYS A 85 -4.63 -13.57 -2.08
C LYS A 85 -4.88 -14.70 -3.08
N LYS A 86 -4.03 -15.72 -3.01
CA LYS A 86 -4.07 -16.88 -3.91
C LYS A 86 -5.47 -17.44 -4.10
N GLY A 87 -5.82 -17.69 -5.34
CA GLY A 87 -7.09 -18.33 -5.72
C GLY A 87 -8.26 -17.38 -5.91
N LYS A 88 -8.09 -16.07 -5.72
CA LYS A 88 -9.19 -15.10 -5.85
C LYS A 88 -9.30 -14.45 -7.22
N LEU A 89 -8.26 -14.54 -8.04
CA LEU A 89 -8.27 -13.97 -9.39
C LEU A 89 -8.68 -15.02 -10.42
N PRO A 90 -9.59 -14.68 -11.35
CA PRO A 90 -10.20 -15.70 -12.24
C PRO A 90 -9.41 -16.07 -13.48
N ARG A 91 -8.42 -15.26 -13.88
CA ARG A 91 -7.59 -15.55 -15.07
C ARG A 91 -6.21 -16.04 -14.66
N ALA A 92 -5.34 -16.31 -15.63
CA ALA A 92 -3.96 -16.74 -15.38
C ALA A 92 -3.21 -15.71 -14.52
N THR A 93 -2.47 -16.18 -13.53
CA THR A 93 -1.77 -15.35 -12.54
C THR A 93 -0.28 -15.69 -12.44
N VAL A 94 0.49 -14.72 -11.98
CA VAL A 94 1.78 -14.95 -11.35
C VAL A 94 1.63 -14.79 -9.85
N SER A 95 2.46 -15.48 -9.07
CA SER A 95 2.37 -15.46 -7.61
C SER A 95 3.70 -15.17 -6.94
N ALA A 96 3.62 -14.66 -5.71
CA ALA A 96 4.77 -14.45 -4.84
C ALA A 96 4.39 -14.79 -3.39
N GLU A 97 5.30 -15.46 -2.69
CA GLU A 97 5.10 -15.83 -1.29
C GLU A 97 5.59 -14.72 -0.37
N TYR A 98 4.99 -14.65 0.81
CA TYR A 98 5.48 -13.86 1.93
C TYR A 98 5.27 -14.61 3.23
N GLU A 99 6.12 -14.34 4.20
CA GLU A 99 6.09 -15.03 5.49
C GLU A 99 5.04 -14.40 6.41
N LEU A 100 4.32 -15.28 7.12
CA LEU A 100 3.44 -14.93 8.21
C LEU A 100 4.14 -15.29 9.52
N GLU A 101 3.55 -14.89 10.65
CA GLU A 101 4.00 -15.33 11.97
C GLU A 101 4.00 -16.87 12.07
N TYR A 102 2.99 -17.50 11.47
CA TYR A 102 2.86 -18.95 11.37
C TYR A 102 2.61 -19.35 9.91
N GLY A 103 3.68 -19.79 9.22
CA GLY A 103 3.58 -20.28 7.84
C GLY A 103 3.83 -19.22 6.79
N LYS A 104 3.32 -19.49 5.60
CA LYS A 104 3.47 -18.62 4.42
C LYS A 104 2.13 -18.36 3.77
N ALA A 105 2.02 -17.24 3.10
CA ALA A 105 0.88 -16.91 2.26
C ALA A 105 1.37 -16.48 0.87
N GLU A 106 0.47 -16.44 -0.09
CA GLU A 106 0.77 -16.04 -1.46
C GLU A 106 -0.18 -14.94 -1.91
N VAL A 107 0.37 -14.01 -2.68
CA VAL A 107 -0.40 -13.00 -3.41
C VAL A 107 -0.19 -13.17 -4.90
N GLU A 108 -1.16 -12.72 -5.68
CA GLU A 108 -1.20 -12.92 -7.12
C GLU A 108 -1.64 -11.65 -7.84
N ILE A 109 -1.17 -11.49 -9.08
CA ILE A 109 -1.74 -10.56 -10.07
C ILE A 109 -1.96 -11.32 -11.37
N HIS A 110 -2.87 -10.82 -12.22
CA HIS A 110 -3.08 -11.41 -13.55
C HIS A 110 -1.84 -11.21 -14.43
N THR A 111 -1.50 -12.24 -15.21
CA THR A 111 -0.34 -12.20 -16.10
C THR A 111 -0.45 -11.13 -17.19
N ASP A 112 -1.68 -10.75 -17.56
CA ASP A 112 -1.95 -9.74 -18.61
C ASP A 112 -2.17 -8.34 -18.05
N SER A 113 -1.97 -8.13 -16.73
CA SER A 113 -2.25 -6.86 -16.08
C SER A 113 -1.18 -5.79 -16.28
N LEU A 114 0.05 -6.21 -16.57
CA LEU A 114 1.19 -5.31 -16.80
C LEU A 114 1.96 -5.77 -18.05
N LYS A 115 2.61 -4.82 -18.68
CA LYS A 115 3.49 -5.07 -19.84
C LYS A 115 4.93 -4.88 -19.45
N LYS A 116 5.83 -5.57 -20.12
CA LYS A 116 7.28 -5.37 -19.97
C LYS A 116 7.62 -3.89 -20.16
N GLY A 117 8.35 -3.33 -19.20
CA GLY A 117 8.77 -1.92 -19.22
C GLY A 117 7.76 -0.96 -18.59
N ASP A 118 6.56 -1.41 -18.19
CA ASP A 118 5.62 -0.56 -17.47
C ASP A 118 6.24 -0.07 -16.17
N LYS A 119 5.96 1.19 -15.84
CA LYS A 119 6.33 1.81 -14.57
C LYS A 119 5.14 1.75 -13.64
N VAL A 120 5.34 1.18 -12.46
CA VAL A 120 4.25 0.85 -11.54
C VAL A 120 4.47 1.53 -10.19
N VAL A 121 3.40 2.09 -9.66
CA VAL A 121 3.33 2.61 -8.29
C VAL A 121 2.52 1.62 -7.46
N ILE A 122 3.02 1.25 -6.28
CA ILE A 122 2.31 0.38 -5.35
C ILE A 122 1.68 1.23 -4.25
N ILE A 123 0.39 1.05 -4.00
CA ILE A 123 -0.38 1.77 -2.99
C ILE A 123 -0.93 0.77 -1.97
N ASP A 124 -0.75 1.08 -0.70
CA ASP A 124 -1.37 0.33 0.39
C ASP A 124 -1.77 1.29 1.53
N ASP A 125 -2.54 0.80 2.47
CA ASP A 125 -2.96 1.58 3.62
C ASP A 125 -1.86 1.68 4.68
N LEU A 126 -1.05 0.62 4.86
CA LEU A 126 -0.13 0.54 5.99
C LEU A 126 1.11 -0.27 5.65
N ILE A 127 2.27 0.24 6.10
CA ILE A 127 3.52 -0.51 6.13
C ILE A 127 3.74 -1.01 7.55
N ALA A 128 3.74 -2.33 7.72
CA ALA A 128 4.11 -2.98 8.99
C ALA A 128 5.50 -3.61 8.84
N THR A 129 5.57 -4.91 8.62
CA THR A 129 6.85 -5.62 8.43
C THR A 129 7.42 -5.52 7.02
N GLY A 130 6.60 -5.11 6.05
CA GLY A 130 7.00 -4.93 4.66
C GLY A 130 6.92 -6.18 3.78
N GLY A 131 6.59 -7.32 4.34
CA GLY A 131 6.58 -8.60 3.60
C GLY A 131 5.60 -8.65 2.44
N THR A 132 4.37 -8.17 2.64
CA THR A 132 3.34 -8.16 1.60
C THR A 132 3.70 -7.20 0.46
N LEU A 133 4.24 -6.03 0.81
CA LEU A 133 4.69 -5.05 -0.19
C LEU A 133 5.88 -5.58 -0.99
N GLU A 134 6.81 -6.28 -0.35
CA GLU A 134 7.93 -6.92 -1.04
C GLU A 134 7.43 -7.99 -2.02
N ALA A 135 6.47 -8.81 -1.61
CA ALA A 135 5.86 -9.81 -2.48
C ALA A 135 5.15 -9.15 -3.68
N ALA A 136 4.41 -8.06 -3.44
CA ALA A 136 3.76 -7.31 -4.51
C ALA A 136 4.78 -6.75 -5.52
N ALA A 137 5.89 -6.22 -5.03
CA ALA A 137 6.97 -5.72 -5.88
C ALA A 137 7.58 -6.83 -6.74
N LYS A 138 7.75 -8.02 -6.18
CA LYS A 138 8.24 -9.20 -6.94
C LYS A 138 7.29 -9.59 -8.06
N LEU A 139 5.97 -9.47 -7.85
CA LEU A 139 4.99 -9.75 -8.91
C LEU A 139 5.16 -8.79 -10.10
N VAL A 140 5.36 -7.52 -9.83
CA VAL A 140 5.63 -6.52 -10.87
C VAL A 140 6.88 -6.90 -11.67
N GLU A 141 7.95 -7.24 -10.98
CA GLU A 141 9.23 -7.60 -11.58
C GLU A 141 9.15 -8.90 -12.41
N GLN A 142 8.34 -9.88 -11.96
CA GLN A 142 8.10 -11.12 -12.72
C GLN A 142 7.50 -10.86 -14.10
N LEU A 143 6.69 -9.82 -14.24
CA LEU A 143 6.09 -9.45 -15.52
C LEU A 143 6.98 -8.52 -16.35
N GLY A 144 8.19 -8.24 -15.88
CA GLY A 144 9.14 -7.36 -16.60
C GLY A 144 8.86 -5.87 -16.44
N ALA A 145 8.00 -5.51 -15.50
CA ALA A 145 7.69 -4.12 -15.17
C ALA A 145 8.58 -3.63 -14.02
N GLU A 146 8.55 -2.34 -13.75
CA GLU A 146 9.42 -1.69 -12.76
C GLU A 146 8.57 -1.01 -11.68
N VAL A 147 8.92 -1.21 -10.40
CA VAL A 147 8.33 -0.46 -9.28
C VAL A 147 9.07 0.86 -9.16
N VAL A 148 8.40 1.97 -9.46
CA VAL A 148 9.02 3.31 -9.41
C VAL A 148 8.82 4.00 -8.06
N ARG A 149 7.78 3.63 -7.32
CA ARG A 149 7.52 4.14 -5.97
C ARG A 149 6.49 3.29 -5.23
N ILE A 150 6.60 3.23 -3.92
CA ILE A 150 5.61 2.64 -3.02
C ILE A 150 5.10 3.77 -2.12
N VAL A 151 3.79 3.95 -2.05
CA VAL A 151 3.17 4.98 -1.20
C VAL A 151 2.13 4.33 -0.29
N CYS A 152 2.27 4.53 1.00
CA CYS A 152 1.33 4.05 2.01
C CYS A 152 0.84 5.20 2.87
N LEU A 153 -0.39 5.09 3.38
CA LEU A 153 -0.94 6.10 4.26
C LEU A 153 -0.23 6.10 5.61
N ILE A 154 -0.06 4.91 6.19
CA ILE A 154 0.48 4.74 7.54
C ILE A 154 1.78 3.93 7.50
N GLU A 155 2.75 4.34 8.30
CA GLU A 155 3.95 3.54 8.56
C GLU A 155 4.09 3.29 10.06
N LEU A 156 4.24 2.03 10.44
CA LEU A 156 4.58 1.61 11.80
C LEU A 156 6.11 1.49 11.86
N THR A 157 6.78 2.58 12.23
CA THR A 157 8.23 2.71 12.06
C THR A 157 9.05 1.71 12.85
N ASP A 158 8.58 1.30 14.03
CA ASP A 158 9.30 0.37 14.89
C ASP A 158 9.33 -1.07 14.35
N LEU A 159 8.46 -1.39 13.39
CA LEU A 159 8.49 -2.69 12.73
C LEU A 159 9.50 -2.79 11.60
N LYS A 160 10.16 -1.66 11.27
CA LYS A 160 11.28 -1.59 10.31
C LYS A 160 10.98 -2.19 8.93
N GLY A 161 9.76 -2.00 8.45
CA GLY A 161 9.34 -2.54 7.15
C GLY A 161 10.19 -2.05 5.98
N ARG A 162 10.77 -0.87 6.08
CA ARG A 162 11.65 -0.32 5.04
C ARG A 162 12.92 -1.15 4.81
N GLU A 163 13.33 -1.97 5.78
CA GLU A 163 14.51 -2.83 5.61
C GLU A 163 14.30 -3.86 4.50
N LYS A 164 13.10 -4.42 4.37
CA LYS A 164 12.75 -5.33 3.28
C LYS A 164 12.56 -4.62 1.95
N LEU A 165 12.35 -3.32 1.98
CA LEU A 165 12.01 -2.50 0.81
C LEU A 165 13.14 -1.57 0.39
N LYS A 166 14.38 -1.87 0.80
CA LYS A 166 15.57 -1.01 0.59
C LYS A 166 15.79 -0.57 -0.85
N LYS A 167 15.49 -1.42 -1.81
CA LYS A 167 15.74 -1.12 -3.22
C LYS A 167 14.63 -0.29 -3.88
N TYR A 168 13.59 0.06 -3.12
CA TYR A 168 12.46 0.84 -3.62
C TYR A 168 12.40 2.21 -2.98
N ASP A 169 11.84 3.18 -3.70
CA ASP A 169 11.50 4.49 -3.16
C ASP A 169 10.19 4.36 -2.40
N VAL A 170 10.24 4.41 -1.08
CA VAL A 170 9.08 4.22 -0.20
C VAL A 170 8.69 5.54 0.46
N ARG A 171 7.42 5.90 0.34
CA ARG A 171 6.84 7.10 0.95
C ARG A 171 5.69 6.72 1.87
N SER A 172 5.61 7.37 3.02
CA SER A 172 4.47 7.23 3.93
C SER A 172 3.95 8.62 4.29
N ILE A 173 2.65 8.72 4.55
CA ILE A 173 2.00 10.01 4.84
C ILE A 173 2.07 10.31 6.34
N VAL A 174 1.66 9.36 7.19
CA VAL A 174 1.72 9.49 8.64
C VAL A 174 2.49 8.33 9.25
N ASN A 175 3.24 8.63 10.31
CA ASN A 175 4.09 7.66 10.98
C ASN A 175 3.63 7.48 12.43
N TYR A 176 3.69 6.23 12.90
CA TYR A 176 3.45 5.87 14.28
C TYR A 176 4.64 5.11 14.83
N GLU A 177 5.08 5.50 16.01
CA GLU A 177 6.05 4.76 16.81
C GLU A 177 5.29 3.75 17.68
N GLY A 178 5.96 2.66 18.07
CA GLY A 178 5.36 1.58 18.84
C GLY A 178 4.75 0.49 17.95
N LYS A 179 4.15 -0.52 18.61
CA LYS A 179 3.56 -1.70 17.97
C LYS A 179 2.06 -1.57 17.82
#